data_b48577541889a83f3d75895fada44698
#
_entry.id   b48577541889a83f3d75895fada44698
#
_cell.length_a   1.000
_cell.length_b   1.000
_cell.length_c   1.000
_cell.angle_alpha   90.00
_cell.angle_beta   90.00
_cell.angle_gamma   90.00
#
_symmetry.space_group_name_H-M   'P 1'
#
loop_
_entity.id
_entity.type
_entity.pdbx_description
1 polymer ?
#
loop_
_entity_poly.entity_id
_entity_poly.type
_entity_poly.pdbx_seq_one_letter_code
_entity_poly.pdbx_strand_id
1 'polypeptide(L)' 'MNAPFSRQIIDTLKDKQVTFFTSVPCKLLANMITLLEQDTAVSYHPATREDEGLGMCAGASLAGKTT' A
#
# COMPACT_ATOMS: atom_id res chain seq x y z
N MET A 1 -1.76 14.89 -3.60
CA MET A 1 -2.60 14.39 -2.48
C MET A 1 -1.96 14.84 -1.17
N ASN A 2 -2.72 15.48 -0.30
CA ASN A 2 -2.16 15.97 0.96
C ASN A 2 -2.14 14.88 2.04
N ALA A 3 -1.34 15.08 3.10
CA ALA A 3 -1.15 14.08 4.13
C ALA A 3 -2.44 13.70 4.89
N PRO A 4 -3.32 14.64 5.30
CA PRO A 4 -4.57 14.26 5.98
C PRO A 4 -5.48 13.40 5.11
N PHE A 5 -5.55 13.68 3.81
CA PHE A 5 -6.37 12.89 2.89
C PHE A 5 -5.78 11.50 2.69
N SER A 6 -4.46 11.42 2.55
CA SER A 6 -3.77 10.13 2.44
C SER A 6 -3.98 9.29 3.68
N ARG A 7 -3.93 9.91 4.86
CA ARG A 7 -4.18 9.21 6.13
C ARG A 7 -5.60 8.64 6.19
N GLN A 8 -6.60 9.41 5.74
CA GLN A 8 -7.97 8.93 5.70
C GLN A 8 -8.13 7.70 4.82
N ILE A 9 -7.51 7.72 3.64
CA ILE A 9 -7.57 6.59 2.72
C ILE A 9 -6.94 5.34 3.36
N ILE A 10 -5.75 5.49 3.93
CA ILE A 10 -5.03 4.37 4.53
C ILE A 10 -5.82 3.81 5.72
N ASP A 11 -6.34 4.68 6.59
CA ASP A 11 -7.09 4.23 7.76
C ASP A 11 -8.36 3.48 7.35
N THR A 12 -9.04 3.96 6.30
CA THR A 12 -10.23 3.26 5.78
C THR A 12 -9.87 1.87 5.26
N LEU A 13 -8.76 1.75 4.53
CA LEU A 13 -8.32 0.47 4.01
C LEU A 13 -7.92 -0.48 5.14
N LYS A 14 -7.26 0.03 6.18
CA LYS A 14 -6.90 -0.78 7.35
C LYS A 14 -8.14 -1.28 8.08
N ASP A 15 -9.19 -0.45 8.18
CA ASP A 15 -10.46 -0.86 8.77
C ASP A 15 -11.11 -2.01 7.99
N LYS A 16 -10.84 -2.10 6.69
CA LYS A 16 -11.28 -3.21 5.84
C LYS A 16 -10.30 -4.37 5.82
N GLN A 17 -9.30 -4.34 6.72
CA GLN A 17 -8.29 -5.39 6.86
C GLN A 17 -7.37 -5.51 5.64
N VAL A 18 -7.21 -4.44 4.87
CA VAL A 18 -6.21 -4.37 3.80
C VAL A 18 -4.87 -4.05 4.44
N THR A 19 -3.95 -5.01 4.42
CA THR A 19 -2.66 -4.87 5.13
C THR A 19 -1.45 -5.03 4.24
N PHE A 20 -1.62 -5.43 2.99
CA PHE A 20 -0.51 -5.56 2.05
C PHE A 20 -0.67 -4.51 0.95
N PHE A 21 0.37 -3.69 0.77
CA PHE A 21 0.37 -2.59 -0.18
C PHE A 21 1.60 -2.65 -1.06
N THR A 22 1.43 -2.34 -2.33
CA THR A 22 2.54 -2.13 -3.24
C THR A 22 2.19 -0.98 -4.19
N SER A 23 3.20 -0.29 -4.66
CA SER A 23 3.01 0.75 -5.67
C SER A 23 4.31 1.00 -6.41
N VAL A 24 4.21 1.59 -7.59
CA VAL A 24 5.36 2.17 -8.27
C VAL A 24 5.53 3.58 -7.71
N PRO A 25 6.73 3.98 -7.23
CA PRO A 25 6.92 5.30 -6.65
C PRO A 25 6.51 6.42 -7.61
N CYS A 26 5.76 7.38 -7.07
CA CYS A 26 5.18 8.47 -7.84
C CYS A 26 5.08 9.71 -6.95
N LYS A 27 5.43 10.89 -7.49
CA LYS A 27 5.38 12.13 -6.71
C LYS A 27 4.00 12.44 -6.19
N LEU A 28 2.96 12.11 -6.95
CA LEU A 28 1.58 12.38 -6.54
C LEU A 28 1.17 11.56 -5.34
N LEU A 29 1.81 10.42 -5.10
CA LEU A 29 1.53 9.52 -4.00
C LEU A 29 2.55 9.63 -2.87
N ALA A 30 3.46 10.62 -2.91
CA ALA A 30 4.58 10.68 -1.98
C ALA A 30 4.14 10.66 -0.50
N ASN A 31 3.09 11.41 -0.15
CA ASN A 31 2.60 11.43 1.23
C ASN A 31 2.05 10.07 1.65
N MET A 32 1.29 9.42 0.76
CA MET A 32 0.72 8.11 1.05
C MET A 32 1.81 7.07 1.22
N ILE A 33 2.81 7.07 0.33
CA ILE A 33 3.93 6.13 0.39
C ILE A 33 4.68 6.30 1.70
N THR A 34 4.97 7.55 2.11
CA THR A 34 5.66 7.82 3.37
C THR A 34 4.88 7.26 4.55
N LEU A 35 3.57 7.46 4.59
CA LEU A 35 2.73 6.95 5.66
C LEU A 35 2.72 5.42 5.70
N LEU A 36 2.68 4.77 4.54
CA LEU A 36 2.72 3.31 4.46
C LEU A 36 4.06 2.76 4.93
N GLU A 37 5.16 3.43 4.56
CA GLU A 37 6.50 2.99 4.98
C GLU A 37 6.69 3.07 6.49
N GLN A 38 6.04 4.03 7.14
CA GLN A 38 6.15 4.25 8.58
C GLN A 38 5.17 3.44 9.40
N ASP A 39 4.17 2.83 8.78
CA ASP A 39 3.10 2.12 9.48
C ASP A 39 3.48 0.66 9.71
N THR A 40 3.70 0.30 10.97
CA THR A 40 4.10 -1.06 11.32
C THR A 40 2.97 -2.08 11.24
N ALA A 41 1.72 -1.64 11.10
CA ALA A 41 0.56 -2.52 11.01
C ALA A 41 0.29 -3.00 9.59
N VAL A 42 1.01 -2.47 8.59
CA VAL A 42 0.84 -2.85 7.19
C VAL A 42 2.17 -3.28 6.61
N SER A 43 2.12 -4.07 5.54
CA SER A 43 3.29 -4.44 4.74
C SER A 43 3.27 -3.63 3.46
N TYR A 44 4.31 -2.81 3.26
CA TYR A 44 4.44 -2.02 2.04
C TYR A 44 5.71 -2.44 1.30
N HIS A 45 5.55 -2.79 0.04
CA HIS A 45 6.65 -3.24 -0.82
C HIS A 45 6.64 -2.44 -2.12
N PRO A 46 7.62 -1.56 -2.35
CA PRO A 46 7.68 -0.82 -3.61
C PRO A 46 7.98 -1.77 -4.77
N ALA A 47 7.36 -1.49 -5.92
CA ALA A 47 7.58 -2.22 -7.15
C ALA A 47 8.27 -1.31 -8.18
N THR A 48 9.05 -1.90 -9.08
CA THR A 48 9.67 -1.14 -10.17
C THR A 48 8.70 -0.95 -11.34
N ARG A 49 7.75 -1.85 -11.51
CA ARG A 49 6.74 -1.80 -12.57
C ARG A 49 5.41 -2.29 -12.03
N GLU A 50 4.31 -1.83 -12.66
CA GLU A 50 2.96 -2.18 -12.22
C GLU A 50 2.67 -3.67 -12.31
N ASP A 51 3.19 -4.37 -13.32
CA ASP A 51 3.00 -5.81 -13.47
C ASP A 51 3.70 -6.58 -12.34
N GLU A 52 4.85 -6.09 -11.88
CA GLU A 52 5.54 -6.65 -10.71
C GLU A 52 4.67 -6.51 -9.46
N GLY A 53 4.08 -5.32 -9.25
CA GLY A 53 3.18 -5.09 -8.14
C GLY A 53 1.97 -6.01 -8.17
N LEU A 54 1.39 -6.24 -9.34
CA LEU A 54 0.28 -7.17 -9.48
C LEU A 54 0.68 -8.59 -9.08
N GLY A 55 1.88 -9.02 -9.49
CA GLY A 55 2.40 -10.33 -9.10
C GLY A 55 2.58 -10.46 -7.59
N MET A 56 3.10 -9.41 -6.93
CA MET A 56 3.24 -9.39 -5.48
C MET A 56 1.89 -9.51 -4.78
N CYS A 57 0.87 -8.79 -5.27
CA CYS A 57 -0.48 -8.86 -4.70
C CYS A 57 -1.10 -10.24 -4.88
N ALA A 58 -0.90 -10.85 -6.04
CA ALA A 58 -1.38 -12.22 -6.28
C ALA A 58 -0.75 -13.19 -5.29
N GLY A 59 0.58 -13.10 -5.09
CA GLY A 59 1.27 -13.95 -4.12
C GLY A 59 0.80 -13.73 -2.70
N ALA A 60 0.64 -12.47 -2.30
CA ALA A 60 0.16 -12.13 -0.96
C ALA A 60 -1.26 -12.63 -0.74
N SER A 61 -2.12 -12.52 -1.76
CA SER A 61 -3.49 -13.00 -1.68
C SER A 61 -3.54 -14.51 -1.50
N LEU A 62 -2.70 -15.25 -2.20
CA LEU A 62 -2.59 -16.71 -2.02
C LEU A 62 -2.12 -17.06 -0.61
N ALA A 63 -1.35 -16.20 0.03
CA ALA A 63 -0.91 -16.38 1.41
C ALA A 63 -1.95 -15.92 2.44
N GLY A 64 -3.13 -15.50 2.00
CA GLY A 64 -4.22 -15.12 2.89
C GLY A 64 -4.30 -13.65 3.26
N LYS A 65 -3.55 -12.77 2.59
CA LYS A 65 -3.58 -11.35 2.86
C LYS A 65 -4.56 -10.63 1.93
N THR A 66 -5.18 -9.56 2.42
CA THR A 66 -5.98 -8.67 1.59
C THR A 66 -5.09 -7.53 1.09
N THR A 67 -5.08 -7.35 -0.20
CA THR A 67 -4.18 -6.41 -0.86
C THR A 67 -4.92 -5.25 -1.52
#